data_f9be22797e49ef43d371af397dc81421
#
_entry.id   f9be22797e49ef43d371af397dc81421
#
_cell.length_a   1.000
_cell.length_b   1.000
_cell.length_c   1.000
_cell.angle_alpha   90.00
_cell.angle_beta   90.00
_cell.angle_gamma   90.00
#
_symmetry.space_group_name_H-M   'P 1'
#
loop_
_entity.id
_entity.type
_entity.pdbx_description
1 polymer ?
#
loop_
_entity_poly.entity_id
_entity_poly.type
_entity_poly.pdbx_seq_one_letter_code
_entity_poly.pdbx_strand_id
1 'polypeptide(L)'
;MSATPLKVLSFIPPMTQLNTPYPSTAYLTGFLRSRGVSAMQEDLALQLVLRLLSTEGLQAIHDVVSTQADAARSTPPVHSFMAQFDAYRATIGPVIVFLQGGDPTLAHRINTRRYLPEGPRFASLDVYVDDDGGDPLSWAFGALGLQDRARHLATLYLNDLADVLRDAIDERFEFVRYAESLAISQPTFEPLAQALAAPPNLVDTTLAELTLAAMARHQPDLVILSVPFPGAVYAALRMAQAMKTENPAIKIGLGGGYVNTELRELAEPRLFDFVDFVTLDSGERPLLCLIEHLQGKR
;
A
#
# COMPACT_ATOMS: atom_id res chain seq x y z
N MET A 1 31.38 -7.27 -28.11
CA MET A 1 29.99 -6.75 -28.06
C MET A 1 29.78 -6.27 -26.64
N SER A 2 29.54 -4.97 -26.44
CA SER A 2 29.21 -4.44 -25.10
C SER A 2 27.85 -5.00 -24.69
N ALA A 3 27.81 -5.81 -23.62
CA ALA A 3 26.54 -6.29 -23.08
C ALA A 3 25.68 -5.09 -22.68
N THR A 4 24.43 -5.10 -23.08
CA THR A 4 23.46 -4.07 -22.66
C THR A 4 23.47 -4.00 -21.12
N PRO A 5 23.58 -2.80 -20.51
CA PRO A 5 23.62 -2.71 -19.07
C PRO A 5 22.30 -3.22 -18.46
N LEU A 6 22.40 -4.11 -17.47
CA LEU A 6 21.27 -4.69 -16.75
C LEU A 6 20.50 -3.58 -16.04
N LYS A 7 19.17 -3.54 -16.23
CA LYS A 7 18.25 -2.57 -15.60
C LYS A 7 17.64 -3.19 -14.36
N VAL A 8 17.74 -2.49 -13.25
CA VAL A 8 17.17 -2.91 -11.95
C VAL A 8 16.01 -2.00 -11.58
N LEU A 9 14.89 -2.59 -11.19
CA LEU A 9 13.74 -1.87 -10.63
C LEU A 9 13.48 -2.33 -9.21
N SER A 10 13.51 -1.42 -8.27
CA SER A 10 13.22 -1.70 -6.86
C SER A 10 11.82 -1.23 -6.49
N PHE A 11 11.03 -2.07 -5.85
CA PHE A 11 9.70 -1.76 -5.36
C PHE A 11 9.64 -1.78 -3.83
N ILE A 12 8.80 -0.86 -3.29
CA ILE A 12 8.22 -0.97 -1.95
C ILE A 12 6.82 -1.56 -2.12
N PRO A 13 6.60 -2.83 -1.71
CA PRO A 13 5.27 -3.44 -1.76
C PRO A 13 4.32 -2.83 -0.71
N PRO A 14 2.99 -2.83 -0.94
CA PRO A 14 2.00 -2.50 0.08
C PRO A 14 2.00 -3.53 1.24
N MET A 15 1.64 -3.16 2.49
CA MET A 15 1.43 -1.78 2.93
C MET A 15 2.60 -1.37 3.80
N THR A 16 3.03 -0.13 3.62
CA THR A 16 3.95 0.54 4.54
C THR A 16 3.26 1.78 5.11
N GLN A 17 3.84 2.37 6.16
CA GLN A 17 3.29 3.59 6.76
C GLN A 17 3.26 4.73 5.72
N LEU A 18 2.07 5.32 5.51
CA LEU A 18 1.88 6.37 4.51
C LEU A 18 2.49 7.72 4.90
N ASN A 19 2.66 7.95 6.21
CA ASN A 19 3.20 9.20 6.75
C ASN A 19 4.72 9.24 6.86
N THR A 20 5.40 8.12 6.59
CA THR A 20 6.86 8.00 6.71
C THR A 20 7.40 7.26 5.50
N PRO A 21 8.14 7.95 4.60
CA PRO A 21 8.77 7.29 3.46
C PRO A 21 9.75 6.21 3.92
N TYR A 22 9.65 5.02 3.36
CA TYR A 22 10.59 3.94 3.65
C TYR A 22 11.84 4.10 2.76
N PRO A 23 13.03 4.32 3.33
CA PRO A 23 14.18 4.81 2.57
C PRO A 23 14.95 3.75 1.78
N SER A 24 14.66 2.44 1.97
CA SER A 24 15.50 1.35 1.46
C SER A 24 15.71 1.39 -0.05
N THR A 25 14.64 1.54 -0.82
CA THR A 25 14.72 1.56 -2.29
C THR A 25 15.44 2.80 -2.81
N ALA A 26 15.22 3.97 -2.17
CA ALA A 26 15.92 5.20 -2.53
C ALA A 26 17.44 5.07 -2.30
N TYR A 27 17.81 4.52 -1.13
CA TYR A 27 19.19 4.29 -0.77
C TYR A 27 19.88 3.29 -1.73
N LEU A 28 19.27 2.12 -1.95
CA LEU A 28 19.81 1.09 -2.85
C LEU A 28 19.89 1.58 -4.30
N THR A 29 18.88 2.31 -4.77
CA THR A 29 18.89 2.89 -6.12
C THR A 29 20.03 3.91 -6.27
N GLY A 30 20.22 4.79 -5.27
CA GLY A 30 21.35 5.73 -5.25
C GLY A 30 22.70 5.02 -5.24
N PHE A 31 22.86 3.98 -4.41
CA PHE A 31 24.05 3.16 -4.36
C PHE A 31 24.35 2.49 -5.72
N LEU A 32 23.37 1.82 -6.33
CA LEU A 32 23.55 1.15 -7.61
C LEU A 32 23.95 2.14 -8.73
N ARG A 33 23.30 3.30 -8.78
CA ARG A 33 23.63 4.37 -9.74
C ARG A 33 25.07 4.87 -9.56
N SER A 34 25.54 4.99 -8.30
CA SER A 34 26.94 5.36 -8.01
C SER A 34 27.96 4.33 -8.50
N ARG A 35 27.52 3.09 -8.76
CA ARG A 35 28.32 1.99 -9.32
C ARG A 35 28.11 1.80 -10.83
N GLY A 36 27.42 2.73 -11.50
CA GLY A 36 27.17 2.67 -12.95
C GLY A 36 26.08 1.68 -13.35
N VAL A 37 25.26 1.17 -12.40
CA VAL A 37 24.13 0.29 -12.69
C VAL A 37 22.91 1.13 -13.02
N SER A 38 22.18 0.78 -14.08
CA SER A 38 20.90 1.38 -14.41
C SER A 38 19.85 0.92 -13.39
N ALA A 39 19.47 1.81 -12.45
CA ALA A 39 18.55 1.47 -11.36
C ALA A 39 17.43 2.49 -11.24
N MET A 40 16.22 2.01 -11.03
CA MET A 40 14.99 2.76 -10.80
C MET A 40 14.30 2.25 -9.54
N GLN A 41 13.34 3.03 -9.03
CA GLN A 41 12.50 2.63 -7.91
C GLN A 41 11.09 3.17 -8.08
N GLU A 42 10.11 2.45 -7.50
CA GLU A 42 8.74 2.94 -7.31
C GLU A 42 8.20 2.50 -5.94
N ASP A 43 7.37 3.36 -5.35
CA ASP A 43 6.63 3.07 -4.13
C ASP A 43 5.21 2.66 -4.52
N LEU A 44 4.97 1.35 -4.60
CA LEU A 44 3.65 0.81 -4.91
C LEU A 44 2.71 0.79 -3.70
N ALA A 45 3.23 0.95 -2.48
CA ALA A 45 2.39 1.11 -1.30
C ALA A 45 1.62 2.44 -1.38
N LEU A 46 2.31 3.53 -1.64
CA LEU A 46 1.67 4.83 -1.80
C LEU A 46 0.80 4.89 -3.07
N GLN A 47 1.28 4.35 -4.18
CA GLN A 47 0.53 4.37 -5.44
C GLN A 47 -0.79 3.59 -5.35
N LEU A 48 -0.80 2.43 -4.67
CA LEU A 48 -2.02 1.64 -4.46
C LEU A 48 -3.07 2.44 -3.66
N VAL A 49 -2.65 3.06 -2.56
CA VAL A 49 -3.56 3.89 -1.75
C VAL A 49 -4.11 5.05 -2.55
N LEU A 50 -3.26 5.79 -3.28
CA LEU A 50 -3.69 6.91 -4.10
C LEU A 50 -4.63 6.47 -5.25
N ARG A 51 -4.43 5.27 -5.79
CA ARG A 51 -5.31 4.71 -6.83
C ARG A 51 -6.66 4.30 -6.26
N LEU A 52 -6.69 3.60 -5.13
CA LEU A 52 -7.94 3.20 -4.46
C LEU A 52 -8.72 4.41 -3.94
N LEU A 53 -8.02 5.42 -3.40
CA LEU A 53 -8.59 6.66 -2.88
C LEU A 53 -8.58 7.78 -3.93
N SER A 54 -8.93 7.46 -5.15
CA SER A 54 -9.23 8.40 -6.24
C SER A 54 -10.71 8.35 -6.59
N THR A 55 -11.17 9.30 -7.41
CA THR A 55 -12.55 9.30 -7.93
C THR A 55 -12.87 7.98 -8.66
N GLU A 56 -11.94 7.49 -9.48
CA GLU A 56 -12.06 6.24 -10.21
C GLU A 56 -11.98 5.02 -9.29
N GLY A 57 -11.10 5.07 -8.27
CA GLY A 57 -11.00 4.01 -7.28
C GLY A 57 -12.26 3.86 -6.44
N LEU A 58 -12.84 4.98 -5.96
CA LEU A 58 -14.12 4.97 -5.24
C LEU A 58 -15.27 4.47 -6.12
N GLN A 59 -15.27 4.78 -7.43
CA GLN A 59 -16.26 4.23 -8.36
C GLN A 59 -16.11 2.71 -8.47
N ALA A 60 -14.89 2.20 -8.62
CA ALA A 60 -14.65 0.76 -8.69
C ALA A 60 -15.08 0.03 -7.40
N ILE A 61 -14.81 0.62 -6.22
CA ILE A 61 -15.28 0.10 -4.93
C ILE A 61 -16.81 0.07 -4.89
N HIS A 62 -17.46 1.18 -5.26
CA HIS A 62 -18.92 1.28 -5.31
C HIS A 62 -19.54 0.22 -6.23
N ASP A 63 -18.96 0.00 -7.43
CA ASP A 63 -19.46 -0.96 -8.40
C ASP A 63 -19.37 -2.39 -7.85
N VAL A 64 -18.24 -2.76 -7.21
CA VAL A 64 -18.09 -4.07 -6.54
C VAL A 64 -19.13 -4.24 -5.45
N VAL A 65 -19.25 -3.26 -4.54
CA VAL A 65 -20.22 -3.29 -3.43
C VAL A 65 -21.65 -3.41 -3.96
N SER A 66 -21.98 -2.71 -5.05
CA SER A 66 -23.32 -2.73 -5.65
C SER A 66 -23.74 -4.10 -6.16
N THR A 67 -22.79 -4.97 -6.52
CA THR A 67 -23.06 -6.33 -7.01
C THR A 67 -23.14 -7.39 -5.89
N GLN A 68 -22.74 -7.03 -4.66
CA GLN A 68 -22.74 -7.96 -3.53
C GLN A 68 -24.15 -8.16 -2.94
N ALA A 69 -24.31 -9.27 -2.22
CA ALA A 69 -25.55 -9.55 -1.49
C ALA A 69 -25.77 -8.54 -0.34
N ASP A 70 -27.03 -8.30 0.04
CA ASP A 70 -27.40 -7.31 1.06
C ASP A 70 -26.68 -7.50 2.41
N ALA A 71 -26.37 -8.75 2.78
CA ALA A 71 -25.63 -9.04 4.01
C ALA A 71 -24.21 -8.41 4.02
N ALA A 72 -23.51 -8.41 2.89
CA ALA A 72 -22.17 -7.80 2.77
C ALA A 72 -22.22 -6.26 2.79
N ARG A 73 -23.39 -5.68 2.49
CA ARG A 73 -23.62 -4.22 2.52
C ARG A 73 -24.12 -3.71 3.88
N SER A 74 -24.33 -4.59 4.85
CA SER A 74 -25.03 -4.26 6.11
C SER A 74 -24.11 -3.65 7.19
N THR A 75 -22.79 -3.63 6.98
CA THR A 75 -21.89 -2.99 7.95
C THR A 75 -22.05 -1.47 7.93
N PRO A 76 -21.93 -0.80 9.09
CA PRO A 76 -22.12 0.66 9.17
C PRO A 76 -21.22 1.45 8.22
N PRO A 77 -19.90 1.12 8.03
CA PRO A 77 -19.05 1.82 7.07
C PRO A 77 -19.55 1.71 5.63
N VAL A 78 -19.91 0.50 5.19
CA VAL A 78 -20.40 0.24 3.83
C VAL A 78 -21.73 0.93 3.59
N HIS A 79 -22.66 0.87 4.55
CA HIS A 79 -23.94 1.56 4.45
C HIS A 79 -23.77 3.09 4.34
N SER A 80 -22.90 3.68 5.18
CA SER A 80 -22.60 5.11 5.14
C SER A 80 -21.98 5.53 3.81
N PHE A 81 -21.03 4.74 3.30
CA PHE A 81 -20.38 4.97 2.00
C PHE A 81 -21.39 4.96 0.85
N MET A 82 -22.23 3.93 0.79
CA MET A 82 -23.24 3.81 -0.28
C MET A 82 -24.26 4.93 -0.24
N ALA A 83 -24.72 5.32 0.96
CA ALA A 83 -25.70 6.40 1.14
C ALA A 83 -25.16 7.80 0.80
N GLN A 84 -23.84 8.00 0.93
CA GLN A 84 -23.16 9.29 0.71
C GLN A 84 -22.15 9.25 -0.44
N PHE A 85 -22.27 8.30 -1.35
CA PHE A 85 -21.28 8.03 -2.40
C PHE A 85 -20.88 9.26 -3.22
N ASP A 86 -21.85 10.07 -3.65
CA ASP A 86 -21.56 11.28 -4.43
C ASP A 86 -20.72 12.30 -3.64
N ALA A 87 -20.95 12.41 -2.32
CA ALA A 87 -20.18 13.28 -1.45
C ALA A 87 -18.74 12.75 -1.27
N TYR A 88 -18.55 11.44 -1.06
CA TYR A 88 -17.22 10.83 -1.03
C TYR A 88 -16.48 11.06 -2.34
N ARG A 89 -17.12 10.82 -3.47
CA ARG A 89 -16.55 11.00 -4.80
C ARG A 89 -16.16 12.45 -5.09
N ALA A 90 -16.95 13.42 -4.62
CA ALA A 90 -16.67 14.84 -4.82
C ALA A 90 -15.54 15.37 -3.91
N THR A 91 -15.28 14.72 -2.76
CA THR A 91 -14.36 15.24 -1.76
C THR A 91 -13.01 14.54 -1.74
N ILE A 92 -12.90 13.30 -2.24
CA ILE A 92 -11.67 12.50 -2.13
C ILE A 92 -10.45 13.19 -2.76
N GLY A 93 -10.55 13.68 -3.99
CA GLY A 93 -9.44 14.33 -4.67
C GLY A 93 -8.93 15.57 -3.90
N PRO A 94 -9.78 16.55 -3.57
CA PRO A 94 -9.39 17.68 -2.73
C PRO A 94 -8.78 17.29 -1.37
N VAL A 95 -9.30 16.24 -0.71
CA VAL A 95 -8.74 15.77 0.58
C VAL A 95 -7.34 15.19 0.41
N ILE A 96 -7.10 14.40 -0.62
CA ILE A 96 -5.75 13.88 -0.92
C ILE A 96 -4.78 15.02 -1.20
N VAL A 97 -5.17 16.01 -2.01
CA VAL A 97 -4.33 17.20 -2.29
C VAL A 97 -4.02 17.96 -1.00
N PHE A 98 -5.01 18.14 -0.11
CA PHE A 98 -4.83 18.78 1.19
C PHE A 98 -3.82 18.02 2.06
N LEU A 99 -3.97 16.71 2.19
CA LEU A 99 -3.07 15.85 3.00
C LEU A 99 -1.63 15.84 2.45
N GLN A 100 -1.47 16.00 1.14
CA GLN A 100 -0.18 16.15 0.49
C GLN A 100 0.40 17.57 0.59
N GLY A 101 -0.30 18.49 1.26
CA GLY A 101 0.15 19.88 1.46
C GLY A 101 -0.10 20.82 0.27
N GLY A 102 -0.87 20.38 -0.73
CA GLY A 102 -1.13 21.15 -1.96
C GLY A 102 -2.16 22.28 -1.78
N ASP A 103 -3.15 22.13 -0.89
CA ASP A 103 -4.16 23.16 -0.60
C ASP A 103 -4.42 23.32 0.90
N PRO A 104 -3.63 24.14 1.61
CA PRO A 104 -3.83 24.36 3.04
C PRO A 104 -5.13 25.13 3.37
N THR A 105 -5.76 25.80 2.40
CA THR A 105 -6.99 26.57 2.63
C THR A 105 -8.21 25.68 2.85
N LEU A 106 -8.15 24.43 2.36
CA LEU A 106 -9.21 23.45 2.55
C LEU A 106 -9.45 23.13 4.04
N ALA A 107 -8.46 23.35 4.91
CA ALA A 107 -8.59 23.17 6.35
C ALA A 107 -9.80 23.92 6.95
N HIS A 108 -10.08 25.15 6.46
CA HIS A 108 -11.23 25.92 6.94
C HIS A 108 -12.55 25.19 6.65
N ARG A 109 -12.69 24.63 5.44
CA ARG A 109 -13.91 23.92 5.04
C ARG A 109 -14.06 22.59 5.79
N ILE A 110 -12.98 21.83 5.93
CA ILE A 110 -12.98 20.57 6.68
C ILE A 110 -13.43 20.81 8.13
N ASN A 111 -12.90 21.84 8.78
CA ASN A 111 -13.22 22.16 10.17
C ASN A 111 -14.68 22.59 10.42
N THR A 112 -15.44 22.90 9.37
CA THR A 112 -16.88 23.17 9.52
C THR A 112 -17.71 21.92 9.82
N ARG A 113 -17.13 20.70 9.67
CA ARG A 113 -17.83 19.41 9.77
C ARG A 113 -19.05 19.29 8.83
N ARG A 114 -19.05 20.04 7.73
CA ARG A 114 -20.11 20.02 6.69
C ARG A 114 -19.56 19.73 5.29
N TYR A 115 -18.25 19.63 5.18
CA TYR A 115 -17.58 19.44 3.90
C TYR A 115 -17.34 17.95 3.60
N LEU A 116 -16.86 17.20 4.59
CA LEU A 116 -16.64 15.76 4.45
C LEU A 116 -17.94 15.00 4.73
N PRO A 117 -18.23 13.92 3.99
CA PRO A 117 -19.16 12.92 4.48
C PRO A 117 -18.58 12.27 5.73
N GLU A 118 -19.37 12.20 6.79
CA GLU A 118 -18.96 11.64 8.07
C GLU A 118 -19.54 10.22 8.19
N GLY A 119 -18.65 9.22 8.30
CA GLY A 119 -18.98 7.83 8.56
C GLY A 119 -18.82 7.46 10.03
N PRO A 120 -18.86 6.16 10.36
CA PRO A 120 -18.83 5.69 11.76
C PRO A 120 -17.63 6.13 12.59
N ARG A 121 -16.48 6.40 11.96
CA ARG A 121 -15.26 6.87 12.66
C ARG A 121 -15.45 8.24 13.31
N PHE A 122 -16.40 9.04 12.82
CA PHE A 122 -16.70 10.35 13.38
C PHE A 122 -17.56 10.28 14.64
N ALA A 123 -18.25 9.17 14.91
CA ALA A 123 -19.12 9.02 16.08
C ALA A 123 -18.38 9.27 17.41
N SER A 124 -17.06 8.98 17.47
CA SER A 124 -16.24 9.26 18.65
C SER A 124 -16.16 10.74 18.99
N LEU A 125 -16.34 11.64 18.02
CA LEU A 125 -16.30 13.08 18.23
C LEU A 125 -17.55 13.62 18.93
N ASP A 126 -18.67 12.90 18.82
CA ASP A 126 -19.96 13.32 19.37
C ASP A 126 -20.14 12.86 20.84
N VAL A 127 -19.33 11.88 21.28
CA VAL A 127 -19.38 11.34 22.66
C VAL A 127 -18.82 12.32 23.70
N TYR A 128 -17.95 13.22 23.27
CA TYR A 128 -17.24 14.16 24.17
C TYR A 128 -17.82 15.57 24.14
N VAL A 129 -19.05 15.75 23.68
CA VAL A 129 -19.75 17.03 23.84
C VAL A 129 -20.19 17.11 25.30
N ASP A 130 -19.43 17.87 26.14
CA ASP A 130 -19.81 18.17 27.51
C ASP A 130 -21.13 18.89 27.55
N ASP A 131 -21.88 18.76 28.67
CA ASP A 131 -23.14 19.49 28.93
C ASP A 131 -23.02 21.02 28.75
N ASP A 132 -21.79 21.56 28.80
CA ASP A 132 -21.48 22.98 28.54
C ASP A 132 -21.29 23.32 27.05
N GLY A 133 -21.50 22.39 26.12
CA GLY A 133 -21.46 22.64 24.67
C GLY A 133 -20.08 22.91 24.09
N GLY A 134 -19.01 22.56 24.81
CA GLY A 134 -17.64 22.71 24.37
C GLY A 134 -17.32 21.71 23.24
N ASP A 135 -16.73 22.19 22.13
CA ASP A 135 -16.20 21.31 21.06
C ASP A 135 -14.92 20.61 21.53
N PRO A 136 -14.92 19.27 21.70
CA PRO A 136 -13.75 18.50 22.16
C PRO A 136 -12.50 18.72 21.31
N LEU A 137 -12.70 18.96 20.01
CA LEU A 137 -11.59 19.24 19.07
C LEU A 137 -10.98 20.62 19.35
N SER A 138 -11.79 21.61 19.80
CA SER A 138 -11.27 22.92 20.20
C SER A 138 -10.40 22.84 21.44
N TRP A 139 -10.73 21.96 22.39
CA TRP A 139 -9.87 21.71 23.54
C TRP A 139 -8.54 21.04 23.15
N ALA A 140 -8.59 20.02 22.28
CA ALA A 140 -7.40 19.25 21.89
C ALA A 140 -6.44 20.04 20.98
N PHE A 141 -6.96 20.85 20.07
CA PHE A 141 -6.16 21.52 19.04
C PHE A 141 -6.06 23.04 19.22
N GLY A 142 -6.95 23.67 19.98
CA GLY A 142 -6.98 25.11 20.20
C GLY A 142 -7.16 25.92 18.91
N ALA A 143 -7.04 27.25 19.02
CA ALA A 143 -7.21 28.14 17.86
C ALA A 143 -6.06 28.06 16.85
N LEU A 144 -4.86 27.68 17.27
CA LEU A 144 -3.67 27.57 16.40
C LEU A 144 -3.55 26.20 15.71
N GLY A 145 -4.31 25.21 16.15
CA GLY A 145 -4.28 23.83 15.62
C GLY A 145 -5.22 23.58 14.43
N LEU A 146 -5.67 24.62 13.72
CA LEU A 146 -6.65 24.50 12.62
C LEU A 146 -6.22 23.50 11.54
N GLN A 147 -4.95 23.48 11.15
CA GLN A 147 -4.42 22.54 10.18
C GLN A 147 -4.40 21.12 10.73
N ASP A 148 -3.96 20.93 11.98
CA ASP A 148 -3.85 19.62 12.60
C ASP A 148 -5.23 19.02 12.89
N ARG A 149 -6.19 19.84 13.30
CA ARG A 149 -7.60 19.46 13.42
C ARG A 149 -8.17 18.99 12.07
N ALA A 150 -7.93 19.75 11.00
CA ALA A 150 -8.40 19.36 9.67
C ALA A 150 -7.73 18.07 9.18
N ARG A 151 -6.43 17.85 9.45
CA ARG A 151 -5.74 16.59 9.15
C ARG A 151 -6.31 15.43 9.95
N HIS A 152 -6.64 15.63 11.22
CA HIS A 152 -7.30 14.62 12.04
C HIS A 152 -8.66 14.21 11.45
N LEU A 153 -9.51 15.18 11.10
CA LEU A 153 -10.81 14.90 10.45
C LEU A 153 -10.63 14.20 9.10
N ALA A 154 -9.67 14.64 8.29
CA ALA A 154 -9.35 13.98 7.04
C ALA A 154 -8.83 12.55 7.26
N THR A 155 -8.11 12.27 8.35
CA THR A 155 -7.68 10.92 8.71
C THR A 155 -8.87 10.03 9.09
N LEU A 156 -9.85 10.54 9.86
CA LEU A 156 -11.08 9.79 10.16
C LEU A 156 -11.84 9.45 8.87
N TYR A 157 -11.96 10.41 7.96
CA TYR A 157 -12.58 10.21 6.65
C TYR A 157 -11.88 9.13 5.81
N LEU A 158 -10.53 9.10 5.77
CA LEU A 158 -9.81 8.04 5.09
C LEU A 158 -9.95 6.68 5.79
N ASN A 159 -10.01 6.67 7.13
CA ASN A 159 -10.23 5.44 7.89
C ASN A 159 -11.63 4.86 7.69
N ASP A 160 -12.67 5.70 7.51
CA ASP A 160 -13.99 5.22 7.08
C ASP A 160 -13.91 4.49 5.74
N LEU A 161 -13.16 5.03 4.76
CA LEU A 161 -12.94 4.38 3.47
C LEU A 161 -12.10 3.10 3.58
N ALA A 162 -11.12 3.05 4.50
CA ALA A 162 -10.38 1.81 4.78
C ALA A 162 -11.28 0.73 5.39
N ASP A 163 -12.22 1.13 6.26
CA ASP A 163 -13.21 0.19 6.81
C ASP A 163 -14.14 -0.35 5.72
N VAL A 164 -14.53 0.48 4.74
CA VAL A 164 -15.30 -0.01 3.56
C VAL A 164 -14.49 -1.03 2.76
N LEU A 165 -13.22 -0.75 2.49
CA LEU A 165 -12.34 -1.69 1.78
C LEU A 165 -12.21 -3.01 2.54
N ARG A 166 -12.02 -2.96 3.87
CA ARG A 166 -11.91 -4.15 4.72
C ARG A 166 -13.22 -4.93 4.75
N ASP A 167 -14.34 -4.26 4.95
CA ASP A 167 -15.63 -4.93 5.18
C ASP A 167 -16.26 -5.47 3.88
N ALA A 168 -15.95 -4.86 2.73
CA ALA A 168 -16.60 -5.21 1.47
C ALA A 168 -15.66 -5.80 0.39
N ILE A 169 -14.35 -5.58 0.47
CA ILE A 169 -13.42 -5.98 -0.60
C ILE A 169 -12.41 -7.03 -0.10
N ASP A 170 -11.68 -6.73 0.97
CA ASP A 170 -10.65 -7.60 1.53
C ASP A 170 -10.58 -7.43 3.06
N GLU A 171 -11.05 -8.42 3.81
CA GLU A 171 -11.06 -8.41 5.28
C GLU A 171 -9.70 -8.16 5.94
N ARG A 172 -8.61 -8.36 5.18
CA ARG A 172 -7.23 -8.16 5.61
C ARG A 172 -6.75 -6.72 5.38
N PHE A 173 -7.56 -5.86 4.71
CA PHE A 173 -7.11 -4.54 4.31
C PHE A 173 -6.94 -3.60 5.51
N GLU A 174 -5.72 -3.07 5.66
CA GLU A 174 -5.36 -1.99 6.58
C GLU A 174 -4.27 -1.13 5.95
N PHE A 175 -4.23 0.17 6.26
CA PHE A 175 -3.20 1.07 5.70
C PHE A 175 -1.77 0.78 6.18
N VAL A 176 -1.59 0.04 7.27
CA VAL A 176 -0.28 -0.21 7.88
C VAL A 176 0.04 -1.69 8.00
N ARG A 177 -0.97 -2.53 8.21
CA ARG A 177 -0.80 -3.95 8.57
C ARG A 177 -1.51 -4.90 7.60
N TYR A 178 -1.59 -4.52 6.35
CA TYR A 178 -2.29 -5.31 5.33
C TYR A 178 -1.81 -6.77 5.31
N ALA A 179 -2.75 -7.69 5.51
CA ALA A 179 -2.49 -9.14 5.53
C ALA A 179 -1.36 -9.59 6.49
N GLU A 180 -1.00 -8.79 7.51
CA GLU A 180 0.08 -9.10 8.46
C GLU A 180 -0.15 -10.45 9.16
N SER A 181 -1.40 -10.76 9.48
CA SER A 181 -1.80 -12.03 10.09
C SER A 181 -1.40 -13.27 9.28
N LEU A 182 -1.33 -13.16 7.95
CA LEU A 182 -0.91 -14.26 7.08
C LEU A 182 0.58 -14.60 7.22
N ALA A 183 1.40 -13.61 7.62
CA ALA A 183 2.84 -13.76 7.74
C ALA A 183 3.31 -13.99 9.19
N ILE A 184 2.60 -13.47 10.20
CA ILE A 184 3.00 -13.55 11.62
C ILE A 184 2.33 -14.73 12.34
N SER A 185 1.05 -14.98 12.08
CA SER A 185 0.22 -15.80 12.96
C SER A 185 0.42 -17.30 12.78
N GLN A 186 1.18 -17.72 11.78
CA GLN A 186 1.32 -19.14 11.45
C GLN A 186 2.80 -19.50 11.19
N PRO A 187 3.31 -20.61 11.77
CA PRO A 187 4.65 -21.09 11.53
C PRO A 187 4.82 -21.75 10.14
N THR A 188 3.83 -21.65 9.25
CA THR A 188 3.79 -22.31 7.95
C THR A 188 3.42 -21.34 6.84
N PHE A 189 3.82 -21.64 5.62
CA PHE A 189 3.48 -20.89 4.41
C PHE A 189 2.03 -21.09 3.95
N GLU A 190 1.32 -22.05 4.53
CA GLU A 190 0.00 -22.48 4.07
C GLU A 190 -1.05 -21.35 3.97
N PRO A 191 -1.23 -20.47 4.97
CA PRO A 191 -2.18 -19.37 4.86
C PRO A 191 -1.86 -18.40 3.71
N LEU A 192 -0.57 -18.10 3.48
CA LEU A 192 -0.12 -17.31 2.34
C LEU A 192 -0.41 -18.01 1.01
N ALA A 193 -0.10 -19.31 0.92
CA ALA A 193 -0.35 -20.11 -0.29
C ALA A 193 -1.85 -20.14 -0.64
N GLN A 194 -2.71 -20.35 0.34
CA GLN A 194 -4.17 -20.34 0.16
C GLN A 194 -4.67 -18.98 -0.29
N ALA A 195 -4.20 -17.91 0.34
CA ALA A 195 -4.57 -16.55 -0.03
C ALA A 195 -4.11 -16.20 -1.46
N LEU A 196 -2.91 -16.63 -1.85
CA LEU A 196 -2.36 -16.41 -3.20
C LEU A 196 -3.03 -17.27 -4.28
N ALA A 197 -3.56 -18.44 -3.93
CA ALA A 197 -4.34 -19.29 -4.82
C ALA A 197 -5.79 -18.82 -5.00
N ALA A 198 -6.32 -18.02 -4.08
CA ALA A 198 -7.66 -17.47 -4.18
C ALA A 198 -7.79 -16.48 -5.36
N PRO A 199 -8.98 -16.37 -5.97
CA PRO A 199 -9.22 -15.36 -7.00
C PRO A 199 -8.83 -13.96 -6.52
N PRO A 200 -8.18 -13.14 -7.37
CA PRO A 200 -7.79 -11.79 -6.99
C PRO A 200 -9.02 -10.90 -6.76
N ASN A 201 -9.00 -10.14 -5.70
CA ASN A 201 -10.01 -9.12 -5.41
C ASN A 201 -9.64 -7.76 -6.07
N LEU A 202 -10.42 -6.70 -5.80
CA LEU A 202 -10.19 -5.37 -6.37
C LEU A 202 -8.81 -4.80 -5.95
N VAL A 203 -8.36 -5.04 -4.72
CA VAL A 203 -7.05 -4.57 -4.24
C VAL A 203 -5.93 -5.30 -4.98
N ASP A 204 -6.03 -6.62 -5.12
CA ASP A 204 -5.07 -7.44 -5.84
C ASP A 204 -4.98 -7.06 -7.34
N THR A 205 -6.13 -6.86 -8.00
CA THR A 205 -6.16 -6.48 -9.41
C THR A 205 -5.59 -5.09 -9.64
N THR A 206 -5.91 -4.13 -8.77
CA THR A 206 -5.34 -2.78 -8.82
C THR A 206 -3.82 -2.81 -8.61
N LEU A 207 -3.34 -3.61 -7.66
CA LEU A 207 -1.90 -3.77 -7.42
C LEU A 207 -1.19 -4.41 -8.63
N ALA A 208 -1.79 -5.44 -9.23
CA ALA A 208 -1.25 -6.08 -10.43
C ALA A 208 -1.16 -5.09 -11.60
N GLU A 209 -2.20 -4.30 -11.86
CA GLU A 209 -2.19 -3.25 -12.89
C GLU A 209 -1.07 -2.24 -12.68
N LEU A 210 -0.89 -1.73 -11.46
CA LEU A 210 0.19 -0.80 -11.12
C LEU A 210 1.57 -1.43 -11.31
N THR A 211 1.73 -2.69 -10.89
CA THR A 211 2.97 -3.45 -11.05
C THR A 211 3.33 -3.62 -12.52
N LEU A 212 2.39 -4.07 -13.34
CA LEU A 212 2.61 -4.29 -14.77
C LEU A 212 2.82 -2.98 -15.52
N ALA A 213 2.13 -1.89 -15.14
CA ALA A 213 2.37 -0.56 -15.71
C ALA A 213 3.80 -0.06 -15.41
N ALA A 214 4.33 -0.31 -14.20
CA ALA A 214 5.71 0.02 -13.87
C ALA A 214 6.71 -0.87 -14.64
N MET A 215 6.43 -2.16 -14.79
CA MET A 215 7.22 -3.07 -15.61
C MET A 215 7.30 -2.60 -17.07
N ALA A 216 6.17 -2.23 -17.66
CA ALA A 216 6.10 -1.71 -19.03
C ALA A 216 6.87 -0.40 -19.20
N ARG A 217 6.82 0.51 -18.21
CA ARG A 217 7.51 1.80 -18.21
C ARG A 217 9.03 1.65 -18.15
N HIS A 218 9.51 0.80 -17.25
CA HIS A 218 10.94 0.69 -16.96
C HIS A 218 11.65 -0.43 -17.70
N GLN A 219 10.92 -1.45 -18.13
CA GLN A 219 11.46 -2.66 -18.80
C GLN A 219 12.70 -3.22 -18.09
N PRO A 220 12.59 -3.60 -16.80
CA PRO A 220 13.71 -4.10 -16.01
C PRO A 220 14.09 -5.52 -16.42
N ASP A 221 15.36 -5.87 -16.22
CA ASP A 221 15.88 -7.24 -16.31
C ASP A 221 15.85 -7.94 -14.95
N LEU A 222 15.93 -7.16 -13.86
CA LEU A 222 15.88 -7.60 -12.46
C LEU A 222 14.95 -6.70 -11.66
N VAL A 223 14.02 -7.30 -10.93
CA VAL A 223 13.17 -6.64 -9.95
C VAL A 223 13.61 -6.99 -8.54
N ILE A 224 13.62 -5.98 -7.66
CA ILE A 224 13.88 -6.18 -6.22
C ILE A 224 12.64 -5.73 -5.43
N LEU A 225 12.09 -6.65 -4.65
CA LEU A 225 11.00 -6.39 -3.71
C LEU A 225 11.61 -6.15 -2.32
N SER A 226 11.50 -4.92 -1.82
CA SER A 226 11.98 -4.56 -0.49
C SER A 226 10.86 -4.70 0.53
N VAL A 227 10.86 -5.80 1.29
CA VAL A 227 9.84 -6.15 2.28
C VAL A 227 10.34 -5.78 3.68
N PRO A 228 9.92 -4.62 4.22
CA PRO A 228 10.39 -4.16 5.53
C PRO A 228 9.68 -4.84 6.69
N PHE A 229 8.40 -5.21 6.51
CA PHE A 229 7.50 -5.70 7.56
C PHE A 229 6.67 -6.88 7.05
N PRO A 230 6.13 -7.72 7.95
CA PRO A 230 5.29 -8.87 7.57
C PRO A 230 4.05 -8.46 6.76
N GLY A 231 3.48 -7.28 7.04
CA GLY A 231 2.31 -6.76 6.31
C GLY A 231 2.55 -6.45 4.83
N ALA A 232 3.79 -6.47 4.35
CA ALA A 232 4.11 -6.28 2.93
C ALA A 232 4.39 -7.60 2.17
N VAL A 233 4.43 -8.76 2.87
CA VAL A 233 4.79 -10.06 2.26
C VAL A 233 3.76 -10.52 1.25
N TYR A 234 2.49 -10.53 1.62
CA TYR A 234 1.41 -10.95 0.73
C TYR A 234 1.39 -10.15 -0.57
N ALA A 235 1.43 -8.82 -0.45
CA ALA A 235 1.43 -7.95 -1.62
C ALA A 235 2.69 -8.13 -2.48
N ALA A 236 3.86 -8.33 -1.87
CA ALA A 236 5.09 -8.64 -2.60
C ALA A 236 4.96 -9.91 -3.44
N LEU A 237 4.36 -10.97 -2.89
CA LEU A 237 4.13 -12.23 -3.61
C LEU A 237 3.03 -12.09 -4.68
N ARG A 238 1.97 -11.30 -4.44
CA ARG A 238 0.97 -10.97 -5.48
C ARG A 238 1.61 -10.20 -6.65
N MET A 239 2.48 -9.23 -6.38
CA MET A 239 3.24 -8.53 -7.40
C MET A 239 4.14 -9.50 -8.19
N ALA A 240 4.87 -10.39 -7.49
CA ALA A 240 5.72 -11.39 -8.11
C ALA A 240 4.91 -12.34 -9.01
N GLN A 241 3.74 -12.80 -8.55
CA GLN A 241 2.82 -13.63 -9.32
C GLN A 241 2.37 -12.93 -10.62
N ALA A 242 1.96 -11.66 -10.54
CA ALA A 242 1.58 -10.88 -11.71
C ALA A 242 2.74 -10.72 -12.70
N MET A 243 3.94 -10.39 -12.20
CA MET A 243 5.15 -10.24 -13.02
C MET A 243 5.56 -11.55 -13.70
N LYS A 244 5.54 -12.69 -12.98
CA LYS A 244 5.88 -14.01 -13.53
C LYS A 244 4.83 -14.51 -14.51
N THR A 245 3.58 -14.17 -14.34
CA THR A 245 2.50 -14.49 -15.29
C THR A 245 2.70 -13.76 -16.62
N GLU A 246 3.04 -12.46 -16.56
CA GLU A 246 3.28 -11.63 -17.75
C GLU A 246 4.62 -11.99 -18.44
N ASN A 247 5.67 -12.16 -17.63
CA ASN A 247 7.01 -12.50 -18.13
C ASN A 247 7.67 -13.56 -17.24
N PRO A 248 7.54 -14.86 -17.56
CA PRO A 248 8.16 -15.94 -16.76
C PRO A 248 9.68 -15.85 -16.64
N ALA A 249 10.35 -15.14 -17.56
CA ALA A 249 11.80 -15.00 -17.55
C ALA A 249 12.33 -13.89 -16.61
N ILE A 250 11.45 -13.00 -16.14
CA ILE A 250 11.85 -11.90 -15.25
C ILE A 250 12.53 -12.44 -14.00
N LYS A 251 13.63 -11.81 -13.61
CA LYS A 251 14.33 -12.15 -12.37
C LYS A 251 13.81 -11.29 -11.23
N ILE A 252 13.43 -11.94 -10.12
CA ILE A 252 12.87 -11.30 -8.95
C ILE A 252 13.68 -11.66 -7.71
N GLY A 253 14.21 -10.64 -7.03
CA GLY A 253 14.88 -10.78 -5.74
C GLY A 253 14.00 -10.24 -4.61
N LEU A 254 13.99 -10.94 -3.48
CA LEU A 254 13.31 -10.54 -2.25
C LEU A 254 14.36 -10.14 -1.22
N GLY A 255 14.16 -8.99 -0.58
CA GLY A 255 15.04 -8.50 0.48
C GLY A 255 14.29 -7.56 1.42
N GLY A 256 14.99 -6.95 2.37
CA GLY A 256 14.41 -6.02 3.34
C GLY A 256 14.46 -6.50 4.79
N GLY A 257 13.97 -5.68 5.71
CA GLY A 257 14.06 -5.93 7.15
C GLY A 257 13.43 -7.26 7.58
N TYR A 258 12.20 -7.51 7.16
CA TYR A 258 11.49 -8.75 7.48
C TYR A 258 12.22 -10.00 6.95
N VAL A 259 12.75 -9.92 5.73
CA VAL A 259 13.52 -11.03 5.13
C VAL A 259 14.77 -11.33 5.95
N ASN A 260 15.44 -10.30 6.47
CA ASN A 260 16.65 -10.45 7.27
C ASN A 260 16.41 -11.03 8.67
N THR A 261 15.25 -10.77 9.27
CA THR A 261 14.93 -11.23 10.61
C THR A 261 14.18 -12.55 10.60
N GLU A 262 13.07 -12.62 9.88
CA GLU A 262 12.11 -13.74 9.96
C GLU A 262 12.38 -14.83 8.92
N LEU A 263 12.96 -14.47 7.75
CA LEU A 263 13.19 -15.44 6.68
C LEU A 263 14.64 -15.92 6.59
N ARG A 264 15.48 -15.61 7.58
CA ARG A 264 16.90 -16.00 7.55
C ARG A 264 17.11 -17.53 7.58
N GLU A 265 16.24 -18.25 8.27
CA GLU A 265 16.26 -19.72 8.37
C GLU A 265 15.15 -20.35 7.52
N LEU A 266 14.73 -19.67 6.46
CA LEU A 266 13.66 -20.12 5.59
C LEU A 266 13.99 -21.49 4.97
N ALA A 267 13.07 -22.44 5.22
CA ALA A 267 13.13 -23.81 4.65
C ALA A 267 11.94 -24.10 3.72
N GLU A 268 11.20 -23.09 3.27
CA GLU A 268 9.99 -23.22 2.46
C GLU A 268 10.27 -23.06 0.97
N PRO A 269 10.35 -24.15 0.20
CA PRO A 269 10.73 -24.08 -1.22
C PRO A 269 9.67 -23.40 -2.11
N ARG A 270 8.39 -23.39 -1.71
CA ARG A 270 7.30 -22.77 -2.48
C ARG A 270 7.46 -21.24 -2.62
N LEU A 271 8.27 -20.59 -1.79
CA LEU A 271 8.62 -19.19 -1.99
C LEU A 271 9.28 -18.96 -3.35
N PHE A 272 10.07 -19.93 -3.81
CA PHE A 272 10.79 -19.84 -5.08
C PHE A 272 9.92 -20.10 -6.32
N ASP A 273 8.63 -20.38 -6.14
CA ASP A 273 7.66 -20.30 -7.23
C ASP A 273 7.34 -18.83 -7.62
N PHE A 274 7.60 -17.90 -6.70
CA PHE A 274 7.34 -16.45 -6.87
C PHE A 274 8.62 -15.65 -7.14
N VAL A 275 9.72 -15.98 -6.47
CA VAL A 275 10.98 -15.21 -6.53
C VAL A 275 12.16 -16.11 -6.90
N ASP A 276 13.17 -15.55 -7.55
CA ASP A 276 14.36 -16.32 -7.95
C ASP A 276 15.47 -16.23 -6.90
N PHE A 277 15.49 -15.15 -6.11
CA PHE A 277 16.57 -14.87 -5.16
C PHE A 277 16.03 -14.29 -3.85
N VAL A 278 16.67 -14.66 -2.75
CA VAL A 278 16.50 -14.02 -1.43
C VAL A 278 17.84 -13.40 -1.04
N THR A 279 17.81 -12.09 -0.76
CA THR A 279 19.02 -11.36 -0.37
C THR A 279 18.97 -11.06 1.13
N LEU A 280 20.03 -11.44 1.84
CA LEU A 280 20.18 -11.24 3.28
C LEU A 280 21.22 -10.15 3.58
N ASP A 281 21.24 -9.68 4.81
CA ASP A 281 22.12 -8.63 5.33
C ASP A 281 21.91 -7.26 4.69
N SER A 282 22.91 -6.40 4.72
CA SER A 282 22.87 -5.10 4.03
C SER A 282 22.72 -5.29 2.54
N GLY A 283 21.69 -4.67 1.95
CA GLY A 283 21.29 -4.96 0.57
C GLY A 283 22.31 -4.60 -0.51
N GLU A 284 23.29 -3.72 -0.22
CA GLU A 284 24.21 -3.16 -1.21
C GLU A 284 25.11 -4.23 -1.83
N ARG A 285 25.84 -4.96 -0.98
CA ARG A 285 26.81 -5.96 -1.45
C ARG A 285 26.14 -7.20 -2.03
N PRO A 286 25.16 -7.83 -1.39
CA PRO A 286 24.41 -8.93 -1.97
C PRO A 286 23.81 -8.60 -3.33
N LEU A 287 23.18 -7.43 -3.46
CA LEU A 287 22.57 -6.99 -4.71
C LEU A 287 23.60 -6.74 -5.80
N LEU A 288 24.74 -6.12 -5.48
CA LEU A 288 25.82 -5.94 -6.46
C LEU A 288 26.38 -7.28 -6.91
N CYS A 289 26.61 -8.24 -5.99
CA CYS A 289 27.06 -9.60 -6.33
C CYS A 289 26.05 -10.33 -7.21
N LEU A 290 24.76 -10.20 -6.95
CA LEU A 290 23.69 -10.77 -7.78
C LEU A 290 23.71 -10.18 -9.19
N ILE A 291 23.85 -8.86 -9.32
CA ILE A 291 23.95 -8.18 -10.61
C ILE A 291 25.19 -8.66 -11.40
N GLU A 292 26.34 -8.77 -10.74
CA GLU A 292 27.57 -9.27 -11.35
C GLU A 292 27.42 -10.73 -11.82
N HIS A 293 26.75 -11.57 -11.03
CA HIS A 293 26.42 -12.96 -11.40
C HIS A 293 25.51 -13.00 -12.64
N LEU A 294 24.42 -12.24 -12.65
CA LEU A 294 23.50 -12.18 -13.80
C LEU A 294 24.16 -11.63 -15.07
N GLN A 295 25.23 -10.83 -14.93
CA GLN A 295 26.04 -10.34 -16.04
C GLN A 295 27.14 -11.31 -16.47
N GLY A 296 27.28 -12.47 -15.82
CA GLY A 296 28.33 -13.42 -16.09
C GLY A 296 29.75 -12.95 -15.69
N LYS A 297 29.84 -12.01 -14.74
CA LYS A 297 31.12 -11.50 -14.22
C LYS A 297 31.62 -12.27 -12.99
N ARG A 298 30.79 -13.14 -12.43
CA ARG A 298 31.08 -14.04 -11.31
C ARG A 298 30.48 -15.41 -11.57
#